data_3e9e926b429345596a390aab412853b1
#
_entry.id   3e9e926b429345596a390aab412853b1
#
_cell.length_a   1.000
_cell.length_b   1.000
_cell.length_c   1.000
_cell.angle_alpha   90.00
_cell.angle_beta   90.00
_cell.angle_gamma   90.00
#
_symmetry.space_group_name_H-M   'P 1'
#
loop_
_entity.id
_entity.type
_entity.pdbx_description
1 polymer ?
#
loop_
_entity_poly.entity_id
_entity_poly.type
_entity_poly.pdbx_seq_one_letter_code
_entity_poly.pdbx_strand_id
1 'polypeptide(L)'
;MQAGSLLMETQSDKQIGGYHGLELPFLESKLDQGTVRTNSARSAIKVILKAINAKKVWLPAYTCDAVVEAVKTLDIAFEYYQISPTFDVNAAVRLGKGEYILIVDYFGTSGDSVKRSLKRFDHANTIVDCSQAYFSEHTGALATVWSPRKFFGLPDGGLLYSDDPRIKHPESRDNTSETRMGHLISRLTNSPEKAYQKYLEAEQAIADLPVLGMSGLTERLLHSVDYEAAKIVRAQNARHLHNHLGKYNQLDLNFDDTIAPLCYPFLPNVNVAKRVELIKNKVFVPSYWPEVLTRVEEGSFEWDLVTDGLFLPGDQRYNGNDMDRLVHLLAIK
;
A
#
# COMPACT_ATOMS: atom_id res chain seq x y z
N MET A 1 25.61 -16.67 0.00
CA MET A 1 26.06 -16.06 -1.25
C MET A 1 25.55 -16.93 -2.40
N GLN A 2 24.40 -16.58 -2.96
CA GLN A 2 23.97 -17.00 -4.29
C GLN A 2 23.28 -15.78 -4.89
N ALA A 3 23.99 -15.10 -5.77
CA ALA A 3 23.50 -13.98 -6.54
C ALA A 3 22.28 -14.42 -7.33
N GLY A 4 21.20 -13.64 -7.24
CA GLY A 4 20.01 -13.82 -8.04
C GLY A 4 20.36 -13.94 -9.50
N SER A 5 19.88 -15.00 -10.14
CA SER A 5 20.02 -15.27 -11.56
C SER A 5 19.22 -14.17 -12.31
N LEU A 6 19.88 -13.05 -12.59
CA LEU A 6 19.67 -12.39 -13.86
C LEU A 6 19.94 -13.49 -14.90
N LEU A 7 18.97 -13.78 -15.76
CA LEU A 7 19.17 -14.64 -16.91
C LEU A 7 20.44 -14.13 -17.59
N MET A 8 21.57 -14.82 -17.35
CA MET A 8 22.77 -14.59 -18.14
C MET A 8 22.41 -15.07 -19.54
N GLU A 9 22.01 -14.13 -20.40
CA GLU A 9 22.05 -14.36 -21.83
C GLU A 9 23.46 -14.90 -22.11
N THR A 10 23.54 -16.09 -22.68
CA THR A 10 24.84 -16.61 -23.13
C THR A 10 25.42 -15.59 -24.06
N GLN A 11 26.73 -15.40 -24.05
CA GLN A 11 27.42 -14.34 -24.83
C GLN A 11 27.09 -14.38 -26.35
N SER A 12 26.54 -15.52 -26.84
CA SER A 12 26.08 -15.74 -28.20
C SER A 12 24.71 -15.09 -28.51
N ASP A 13 23.87 -14.77 -27.50
CA ASP A 13 22.47 -14.30 -27.70
C ASP A 13 22.33 -12.81 -27.46
N LYS A 14 23.43 -12.11 -27.12
CA LYS A 14 23.43 -10.66 -26.89
C LYS A 14 23.14 -9.91 -28.19
N GLN A 15 21.99 -9.25 -28.25
CA GLN A 15 21.63 -8.38 -29.37
C GLN A 15 22.56 -7.15 -29.41
N ILE A 16 23.07 -6.80 -30.59
CA ILE A 16 23.94 -5.66 -30.80
C ILE A 16 23.28 -4.71 -31.79
N GLY A 17 23.12 -3.45 -31.39
CA GLY A 17 22.47 -2.41 -32.20
C GLY A 17 20.98 -2.27 -31.92
N GLY A 18 20.24 -1.66 -32.84
CA GLY A 18 18.82 -1.32 -32.70
C GLY A 18 18.61 0.13 -32.23
N TYR A 19 17.41 0.43 -31.74
CA TYR A 19 17.06 1.76 -31.22
C TYR A 19 17.21 1.80 -29.69
N HIS A 20 17.36 3.02 -29.16
CA HIS A 20 17.50 3.23 -27.70
C HIS A 20 16.21 2.94 -26.94
N GLY A 21 16.32 2.33 -25.77
CA GLY A 21 15.26 2.25 -24.78
C GLY A 21 15.26 3.47 -23.85
N LEU A 22 14.39 3.44 -22.81
CA LEU A 22 14.43 4.43 -21.73
C LEU A 22 15.70 4.24 -20.89
N GLU A 23 16.50 5.30 -20.78
CA GLU A 23 17.70 5.32 -19.94
C GLU A 23 17.31 5.63 -18.50
N LEU A 24 17.23 4.59 -17.69
CA LEU A 24 16.88 4.67 -16.27
C LEU A 24 18.06 4.19 -15.41
N PRO A 25 18.31 4.80 -14.23
CA PRO A 25 19.31 4.29 -13.30
C PRO A 25 18.98 2.86 -12.88
N PHE A 26 19.96 2.14 -12.33
CA PHE A 26 19.77 0.82 -11.75
C PHE A 26 20.24 0.85 -10.29
N LEU A 27 19.30 0.71 -9.34
CA LEU A 27 19.50 0.81 -7.92
C LEU A 27 18.98 -0.47 -7.22
N GLU A 28 19.42 -0.71 -5.99
CA GLU A 28 18.89 -1.80 -5.16
C GLU A 28 17.41 -1.61 -4.85
N SER A 29 16.68 -2.72 -4.72
CA SER A 29 15.25 -2.68 -4.41
C SER A 29 14.84 -3.82 -3.45
N LYS A 30 13.61 -3.77 -2.90
CA LYS A 30 13.02 -4.89 -2.13
C LYS A 30 12.93 -6.19 -2.94
N LEU A 31 13.02 -6.13 -4.26
CA LEU A 31 13.07 -7.32 -5.12
C LEU A 31 14.27 -8.22 -4.80
N ASP A 32 15.37 -7.61 -4.35
CA ASP A 32 16.62 -8.30 -4.06
C ASP A 32 16.61 -9.03 -2.70
N GLN A 33 15.53 -8.84 -1.92
CA GLN A 33 15.33 -9.44 -0.60
C GLN A 33 14.59 -10.81 -0.64
N GLY A 34 14.50 -11.46 -1.78
CA GLY A 34 13.84 -12.78 -1.90
C GLY A 34 12.31 -12.72 -1.86
N THR A 35 11.71 -11.59 -2.20
CA THR A 35 10.25 -11.43 -2.23
C THR A 35 9.60 -12.19 -3.39
N VAL A 36 8.44 -12.79 -3.14
CA VAL A 36 7.56 -13.30 -4.19
C VAL A 36 6.89 -12.10 -4.88
N ARG A 37 6.97 -12.07 -6.22
CA ARG A 37 6.56 -10.94 -7.06
C ARG A 37 5.25 -11.27 -7.75
N THR A 38 4.24 -10.44 -7.55
CA THR A 38 2.91 -10.58 -8.14
C THR A 38 2.51 -9.32 -8.89
N ASN A 39 1.51 -9.41 -9.77
CA ASN A 39 1.00 -8.24 -10.50
C ASN A 39 0.19 -7.26 -9.63
N SER A 40 -0.19 -7.64 -8.41
CA SER A 40 -0.86 -6.75 -7.46
C SER A 40 -0.80 -7.30 -6.03
N ALA A 41 -0.97 -6.45 -5.01
CA ALA A 41 -1.10 -6.89 -3.62
C ALA A 41 -2.33 -7.82 -3.41
N ARG A 42 -3.42 -7.61 -4.16
CA ARG A 42 -4.58 -8.53 -4.21
C ARG A 42 -4.15 -9.93 -4.63
N SER A 43 -3.35 -10.04 -5.68
CA SER A 43 -2.79 -11.32 -6.13
C SER A 43 -1.86 -11.94 -5.09
N ALA A 44 -1.05 -11.14 -4.39
CA ALA A 44 -0.21 -11.61 -3.30
C ALA A 44 -1.05 -12.25 -2.17
N ILE A 45 -2.13 -11.60 -1.75
CA ILE A 45 -3.06 -12.15 -0.76
C ILE A 45 -3.67 -13.47 -1.25
N LYS A 46 -4.11 -13.54 -2.52
CA LYS A 46 -4.65 -14.79 -3.10
C LYS A 46 -3.61 -15.91 -3.12
N VAL A 47 -2.35 -15.62 -3.44
CA VAL A 47 -1.25 -16.60 -3.41
C VAL A 47 -1.08 -17.16 -2.01
N ILE A 48 -1.05 -16.31 -0.97
CA ILE A 48 -0.94 -16.74 0.42
C ILE A 48 -2.10 -17.65 0.78
N LEU A 49 -3.34 -17.16 0.67
CA LEU A 49 -4.54 -17.84 1.13
C LEU A 49 -4.74 -19.21 0.47
N LYS A 50 -4.41 -19.30 -0.84
CA LYS A 50 -4.44 -20.57 -1.58
C LYS A 50 -3.36 -21.53 -1.10
N ALA A 51 -2.13 -21.07 -0.89
CA ALA A 51 -1.00 -21.90 -0.48
C ALA A 51 -1.21 -22.52 0.92
N ILE A 52 -1.80 -21.75 1.86
CA ILE A 52 -2.06 -22.23 3.23
C ILE A 52 -3.38 -23.00 3.37
N ASN A 53 -4.20 -23.08 2.31
CA ASN A 53 -5.52 -23.70 2.33
C ASN A 53 -6.39 -23.13 3.48
N ALA A 54 -6.47 -21.80 3.56
CA ALA A 54 -7.21 -21.10 4.61
C ALA A 54 -8.69 -21.48 4.56
N LYS A 55 -9.29 -21.78 5.74
CA LYS A 55 -10.72 -22.06 5.86
C LYS A 55 -11.52 -20.80 6.17
N LYS A 56 -10.95 -19.92 6.96
CA LYS A 56 -11.56 -18.66 7.36
C LYS A 56 -10.48 -17.60 7.60
N VAL A 57 -10.79 -16.36 7.23
CA VAL A 57 -9.92 -15.19 7.45
C VAL A 57 -10.69 -14.11 8.19
N TRP A 58 -10.11 -13.60 9.28
CA TRP A 58 -10.58 -12.39 9.92
C TRP A 58 -10.00 -11.18 9.21
N LEU A 59 -10.86 -10.28 8.76
CA LEU A 59 -10.50 -9.05 8.04
C LEU A 59 -10.89 -7.82 8.87
N PRO A 60 -10.11 -6.73 8.85
CA PRO A 60 -10.60 -5.50 9.45
C PRO A 60 -11.81 -4.98 8.68
N ALA A 61 -12.80 -4.44 9.39
CA ALA A 61 -13.93 -3.77 8.74
C ALA A 61 -13.45 -2.56 7.94
N TYR A 62 -12.43 -1.85 8.44
CA TYR A 62 -11.76 -0.75 7.74
C TYR A 62 -10.71 -1.31 6.77
N THR A 63 -11.17 -1.78 5.61
CA THR A 63 -10.31 -2.27 4.51
C THR A 63 -11.01 -2.09 3.16
N CYS A 64 -10.23 -2.07 2.06
CA CYS A 64 -10.78 -1.93 0.71
C CYS A 64 -11.44 -3.23 0.23
N ASP A 65 -12.41 -3.10 -0.69
CA ASP A 65 -13.07 -4.22 -1.33
C ASP A 65 -12.10 -5.15 -2.06
N ALA A 66 -10.97 -4.64 -2.55
CA ALA A 66 -9.97 -5.48 -3.21
C ALA A 66 -9.42 -6.61 -2.33
N VAL A 67 -9.32 -6.40 -1.01
CA VAL A 67 -8.93 -7.42 -0.03
C VAL A 67 -10.08 -8.41 0.18
N VAL A 68 -11.30 -7.90 0.35
CA VAL A 68 -12.50 -8.71 0.55
C VAL A 68 -12.77 -9.61 -0.66
N GLU A 69 -12.65 -9.07 -1.86
CA GLU A 69 -12.79 -9.81 -3.12
C GLU A 69 -11.71 -10.87 -3.29
N ALA A 70 -10.47 -10.59 -2.83
CA ALA A 70 -9.42 -11.62 -2.86
C ALA A 70 -9.82 -12.87 -2.07
N VAL A 71 -10.50 -12.69 -0.94
CA VAL A 71 -11.00 -13.79 -0.09
C VAL A 71 -12.23 -14.44 -0.72
N LYS A 72 -13.21 -13.64 -1.15
CA LYS A 72 -14.47 -14.14 -1.76
C LYS A 72 -14.23 -14.97 -3.02
N THR A 73 -13.31 -14.55 -3.89
CA THR A 73 -13.01 -15.29 -5.14
C THR A 73 -12.33 -16.65 -4.93
N LEU A 74 -11.93 -16.95 -3.71
CA LEU A 74 -11.35 -18.24 -3.31
C LEU A 74 -12.34 -19.10 -2.50
N ASP A 75 -13.61 -18.66 -2.37
CA ASP A 75 -14.65 -19.31 -1.57
C ASP A 75 -14.23 -19.54 -0.09
N ILE A 76 -13.40 -18.64 0.44
CA ILE A 76 -12.94 -18.69 1.82
C ILE A 76 -13.93 -17.90 2.70
N ALA A 77 -14.37 -18.49 3.81
CA ALA A 77 -15.19 -17.79 4.79
C ALA A 77 -14.41 -16.62 5.42
N PHE A 78 -15.10 -15.53 5.73
CA PHE A 78 -14.47 -14.41 6.44
C PHE A 78 -15.44 -13.77 7.42
N GLU A 79 -14.88 -13.12 8.44
CA GLU A 79 -15.59 -12.24 9.36
C GLU A 79 -14.85 -10.93 9.49
N TYR A 80 -15.59 -9.86 9.75
CA TYR A 80 -15.00 -8.56 10.03
C TYR A 80 -14.72 -8.40 11.51
N TYR A 81 -13.58 -7.74 11.81
CA TYR A 81 -13.31 -7.21 13.13
C TYR A 81 -13.18 -5.68 13.06
N GLN A 82 -13.53 -5.03 14.16
CA GLN A 82 -13.35 -3.59 14.33
C GLN A 82 -11.97 -3.28 14.88
N ILE A 83 -11.49 -2.07 14.59
CA ILE A 83 -10.24 -1.53 15.10
C ILE A 83 -10.50 -0.44 16.16
N SER A 84 -9.55 -0.27 17.08
CA SER A 84 -9.57 0.83 18.04
C SER A 84 -8.99 2.13 17.47
N PRO A 85 -9.10 3.28 18.17
CA PRO A 85 -8.40 4.51 17.78
C PRO A 85 -6.87 4.40 17.70
N THR A 86 -6.28 3.36 18.29
CA THR A 86 -4.86 3.01 18.14
C THR A 86 -4.62 1.96 17.06
N PHE A 87 -5.61 1.72 16.19
CA PHE A 87 -5.62 0.71 15.11
C PHE A 87 -5.47 -0.74 15.60
N ASP A 88 -5.65 -1.02 16.89
CA ASP A 88 -5.57 -2.38 17.44
C ASP A 88 -6.78 -3.21 17.06
N VAL A 89 -6.55 -4.51 16.85
CA VAL A 89 -7.60 -5.51 16.64
C VAL A 89 -8.50 -5.60 17.86
N ASN A 90 -9.82 -5.51 17.67
CA ASN A 90 -10.81 -5.64 18.73
C ASN A 90 -10.51 -6.84 19.65
N ALA A 91 -10.65 -6.60 20.96
CA ALA A 91 -10.33 -7.59 22.00
C ALA A 91 -11.16 -8.89 21.92
N ALA A 92 -12.32 -8.86 21.26
CA ALA A 92 -13.22 -10.02 21.14
C ALA A 92 -12.73 -11.09 20.15
N VAL A 93 -11.86 -10.74 19.18
CA VAL A 93 -11.39 -11.69 18.16
C VAL A 93 -10.62 -12.85 18.79
N ARG A 94 -11.00 -14.08 18.42
CA ARG A 94 -10.31 -15.32 18.80
C ARG A 94 -10.22 -16.20 17.55
N LEU A 95 -9.02 -16.68 17.24
CA LEU A 95 -8.82 -17.57 16.10
C LEU A 95 -9.08 -19.02 16.48
N GLY A 96 -9.90 -19.69 15.68
CA GLY A 96 -10.08 -21.13 15.72
C GLY A 96 -9.01 -21.88 14.91
N LYS A 97 -9.07 -23.20 14.92
CA LYS A 97 -8.14 -24.05 14.16
C LYS A 97 -8.35 -23.86 12.65
N GLY A 98 -7.28 -23.48 11.95
CA GLY A 98 -7.31 -23.22 10.51
C GLY A 98 -7.91 -21.86 10.13
N GLU A 99 -8.08 -20.98 11.11
CA GLU A 99 -8.43 -19.58 10.90
C GLU A 99 -7.18 -18.71 10.90
N TYR A 100 -7.22 -17.67 10.10
CA TYR A 100 -6.15 -16.70 9.92
C TYR A 100 -6.67 -15.29 10.17
N ILE A 101 -5.77 -14.36 10.46
CA ILE A 101 -6.10 -12.94 10.59
C ILE A 101 -5.22 -12.13 9.64
N LEU A 102 -5.84 -11.18 8.94
CA LEU A 102 -5.13 -10.16 8.17
C LEU A 102 -5.13 -8.87 8.99
N ILE A 103 -3.94 -8.37 9.29
CA ILE A 103 -3.69 -7.14 10.06
C ILE A 103 -3.10 -6.12 9.10
N VAL A 104 -3.56 -4.87 9.16
CA VAL A 104 -3.11 -3.79 8.28
C VAL A 104 -2.18 -2.85 9.03
N ASP A 105 -1.01 -2.54 8.45
CA ASP A 105 -0.22 -1.38 8.85
C ASP A 105 -0.79 -0.15 8.13
N TYR A 106 -1.75 0.52 8.81
CA TYR A 106 -2.47 1.65 8.26
C TYR A 106 -1.55 2.84 8.03
N PHE A 107 -1.53 3.31 6.80
CA PHE A 107 -0.79 4.48 6.32
C PHE A 107 0.73 4.40 6.54
N GLY A 108 1.27 3.29 7.08
CA GLY A 108 2.65 3.17 7.54
C GLY A 108 2.90 3.89 8.85
N THR A 109 1.84 4.11 9.65
CA THR A 109 1.89 4.79 10.95
C THR A 109 1.41 3.92 12.10
N SER A 110 0.90 2.71 11.82
CA SER A 110 0.35 1.81 12.84
C SER A 110 1.25 0.60 13.14
N GLY A 111 2.53 0.68 12.88
CA GLY A 111 3.49 -0.41 13.13
C GLY A 111 3.50 -0.93 14.57
N ASP A 112 3.22 -0.08 15.57
CA ASP A 112 3.12 -0.52 16.97
C ASP A 112 1.84 -1.34 17.22
N SER A 113 0.74 -1.06 16.55
CA SER A 113 -0.46 -1.91 16.57
C SER A 113 -0.16 -3.29 15.95
N VAL A 114 0.58 -3.33 14.84
CA VAL A 114 1.04 -4.60 14.25
C VAL A 114 1.86 -5.40 15.26
N LYS A 115 2.82 -4.77 15.95
CA LYS A 115 3.63 -5.41 17.00
C LYS A 115 2.78 -5.94 18.16
N ARG A 116 1.77 -5.17 18.63
CA ARG A 116 0.85 -5.62 19.69
C ARG A 116 0.01 -6.80 19.23
N SER A 117 -0.47 -6.77 18.00
CA SER A 117 -1.23 -7.86 17.41
C SER A 117 -0.41 -9.14 17.26
N LEU A 118 0.85 -9.05 16.84
CA LEU A 118 1.76 -10.19 16.75
C LEU A 118 2.13 -10.80 18.12
N LYS A 119 2.03 -10.03 19.21
CA LYS A 119 2.14 -10.59 20.58
C LYS A 119 0.88 -11.34 21.01
N ARG A 120 -0.27 -11.05 20.41
CA ARG A 120 -1.56 -11.62 20.75
C ARG A 120 -1.92 -12.83 19.91
N PHE A 121 -1.61 -12.83 18.61
CA PHE A 121 -1.93 -13.89 17.68
C PHE A 121 -0.68 -14.66 17.29
N ASP A 122 -0.85 -15.96 17.01
CA ASP A 122 0.24 -16.77 16.50
C ASP A 122 0.73 -16.22 15.15
N HIS A 123 2.03 -16.04 15.04
CA HIS A 123 2.68 -15.58 13.81
C HIS A 123 2.33 -16.47 12.62
N ALA A 124 2.24 -17.79 12.81
CA ALA A 124 1.88 -18.75 11.78
C ALA A 124 0.43 -18.60 11.25
N ASN A 125 -0.42 -17.85 11.96
CA ASN A 125 -1.80 -17.58 11.58
C ASN A 125 -2.06 -16.11 11.23
N THR A 126 -0.99 -15.28 11.18
CA THR A 126 -1.10 -13.83 10.97
C THR A 126 -0.50 -13.44 9.62
N ILE A 127 -1.28 -12.70 8.82
CA ILE A 127 -0.84 -12.05 7.59
C ILE A 127 -0.81 -10.55 7.87
N VAL A 128 0.30 -9.88 7.51
CA VAL A 128 0.43 -8.42 7.66
C VAL A 128 0.32 -7.77 6.29
N ASP A 129 -0.69 -6.92 6.13
CA ASP A 129 -0.87 -6.10 4.92
C ASP A 129 -0.21 -4.74 5.11
N CYS A 130 0.97 -4.59 4.53
CA CYS A 130 1.74 -3.36 4.41
C CYS A 130 1.48 -2.64 3.07
N SER A 131 0.32 -2.82 2.43
CA SER A 131 0.00 -2.12 1.18
C SER A 131 -0.01 -0.60 1.33
N GLN A 132 -0.19 -0.08 2.55
CA GLN A 132 -0.07 1.33 2.91
C GLN A 132 1.23 1.68 3.64
N ALA A 133 2.17 0.73 3.75
CA ALA A 133 3.37 0.82 4.57
C ALA A 133 4.58 0.23 3.85
N TYR A 134 4.92 0.74 2.66
CA TYR A 134 5.97 0.17 1.81
C TYR A 134 7.33 0.10 2.51
N PHE A 135 7.63 1.07 3.36
CA PHE A 135 8.91 1.15 4.08
C PHE A 135 8.95 0.33 5.38
N SER A 136 7.84 -0.29 5.79
CA SER A 136 7.82 -1.22 6.91
C SER A 136 8.48 -2.54 6.53
N GLU A 137 9.24 -3.10 7.49
CA GLU A 137 9.93 -4.39 7.32
C GLU A 137 9.01 -5.57 7.61
N HIS A 138 9.44 -6.76 7.17
CA HIS A 138 8.78 -8.01 7.56
C HIS A 138 8.95 -8.25 9.07
N THR A 139 7.88 -8.67 9.73
CA THR A 139 7.80 -8.76 11.19
C THR A 139 7.83 -10.19 11.74
N GLY A 140 8.17 -11.19 10.91
CA GLY A 140 8.12 -12.60 11.28
C GLY A 140 6.72 -13.22 11.29
N ALA A 141 5.69 -12.51 10.81
CA ALA A 141 4.37 -13.07 10.56
C ALA A 141 4.45 -14.18 9.49
N LEU A 142 3.38 -14.98 9.33
CA LEU A 142 3.26 -15.97 8.25
C LEU A 142 3.64 -15.38 6.89
N ALA A 143 3.14 -14.19 6.62
CA ALA A 143 3.46 -13.45 5.40
C ALA A 143 3.27 -11.95 5.61
N THR A 144 4.04 -11.15 4.85
CA THR A 144 3.86 -9.70 4.74
C THR A 144 3.69 -9.31 3.28
N VAL A 145 2.72 -8.45 2.99
CA VAL A 145 2.37 -7.99 1.64
C VAL A 145 2.61 -6.51 1.49
N TRP A 146 3.19 -6.07 0.37
CA TRP A 146 3.35 -4.64 0.03
C TRP A 146 2.74 -4.33 -1.34
N SER A 147 2.27 -3.08 -1.48
CA SER A 147 1.80 -2.52 -2.75
C SER A 147 2.70 -1.36 -3.19
N PRO A 148 3.75 -1.60 -3.96
CA PRO A 148 4.65 -0.53 -4.42
C PRO A 148 3.93 0.52 -5.28
N ARG A 149 2.83 0.16 -5.96
CA ARG A 149 2.01 1.06 -6.77
C ARG A 149 1.38 2.22 -5.98
N LYS A 150 1.21 2.10 -4.67
CA LYS A 150 0.72 3.18 -3.82
C LYS A 150 1.78 4.22 -3.51
N PHE A 151 3.06 3.88 -3.69
CA PHE A 151 4.20 4.73 -3.36
C PHE A 151 4.94 5.25 -4.58
N PHE A 152 4.90 4.53 -5.70
CA PHE A 152 5.65 4.81 -6.92
C PHE A 152 4.75 4.68 -8.15
N GLY A 153 5.16 5.35 -9.22
CA GLY A 153 4.45 5.31 -10.51
C GLY A 153 4.73 4.00 -11.27
N LEU A 154 3.91 2.98 -11.04
CA LEU A 154 4.08 1.63 -11.57
C LEU A 154 2.79 1.13 -12.21
N PRO A 155 2.85 0.38 -13.33
CA PRO A 155 1.67 -0.12 -14.03
C PRO A 155 1.07 -1.37 -13.41
N ASP A 156 1.83 -2.14 -12.62
CA ASP A 156 1.44 -3.33 -11.88
C ASP A 156 2.33 -3.47 -10.64
N GLY A 157 2.19 -4.52 -9.87
CA GLY A 157 3.11 -4.89 -8.81
C GLY A 157 2.49 -5.06 -7.43
N GLY A 158 2.81 -6.18 -6.84
CA GLY A 158 2.65 -6.55 -5.44
C GLY A 158 3.86 -7.36 -5.00
N LEU A 159 4.31 -7.15 -3.78
CA LEU A 159 5.41 -7.89 -3.17
C LEU A 159 4.87 -8.68 -1.98
N LEU A 160 5.45 -9.84 -1.76
CA LEU A 160 5.11 -10.73 -0.67
C LEU A 160 6.39 -11.36 -0.15
N TYR A 161 6.58 -11.34 1.16
CA TYR A 161 7.61 -12.12 1.83
C TYR A 161 6.98 -13.15 2.76
N SER A 162 7.51 -14.36 2.76
CA SER A 162 7.15 -15.46 3.67
C SER A 162 8.25 -16.49 3.71
N ASP A 163 8.50 -17.07 4.87
CA ASP A 163 9.39 -18.23 5.03
C ASP A 163 8.67 -19.58 4.77
N ASP A 164 7.36 -19.55 4.51
CA ASP A 164 6.58 -20.76 4.21
C ASP A 164 6.86 -21.27 2.78
N PRO A 165 7.47 -22.47 2.61
CA PRO A 165 7.86 -22.98 1.31
C PRO A 165 6.69 -23.30 0.38
N ARG A 166 5.44 -23.32 0.90
CA ARG A 166 4.23 -23.50 0.09
C ARG A 166 3.91 -22.27 -0.74
N ILE A 167 4.36 -21.09 -0.29
CA ILE A 167 4.12 -19.80 -0.94
C ILE A 167 5.17 -19.60 -2.03
N LYS A 168 4.74 -19.64 -3.28
CA LYS A 168 5.64 -19.60 -4.45
C LYS A 168 5.24 -18.50 -5.42
N HIS A 169 6.17 -18.16 -6.30
CA HIS A 169 5.90 -17.27 -7.42
C HIS A 169 4.77 -17.83 -8.30
N PRO A 170 3.90 -16.96 -8.85
CA PRO A 170 3.00 -17.36 -9.94
C PRO A 170 3.80 -17.92 -11.13
N GLU A 171 3.23 -18.90 -11.83
CA GLU A 171 3.89 -19.56 -12.97
C GLU A 171 4.04 -18.63 -14.19
N SER A 172 3.06 -17.77 -14.39
CA SER A 172 3.04 -16.83 -15.53
C SER A 172 3.19 -15.40 -15.04
N ARG A 173 3.84 -14.55 -15.84
CA ARG A 173 4.03 -13.13 -15.58
C ARG A 173 3.01 -12.28 -16.35
N ASP A 174 2.73 -11.09 -15.83
CA ASP A 174 1.99 -10.07 -16.57
C ASP A 174 2.83 -9.54 -17.74
N ASN A 175 2.34 -9.72 -18.94
CA ASN A 175 2.96 -9.24 -20.19
C ASN A 175 2.17 -8.10 -20.85
N THR A 176 1.19 -7.53 -20.15
CA THR A 176 0.30 -6.47 -20.66
C THR A 176 0.50 -5.14 -19.96
N SER A 177 1.47 -5.03 -19.06
CA SER A 177 1.69 -3.86 -18.20
C SER A 177 1.94 -2.56 -18.96
N GLU A 178 2.55 -2.63 -20.15
CA GLU A 178 2.80 -1.47 -21.01
C GLU A 178 1.51 -0.74 -21.39
N THR A 179 0.41 -1.46 -21.57
CA THR A 179 -0.89 -0.87 -21.92
C THR A 179 -1.46 0.00 -20.81
N ARG A 180 -0.99 -0.17 -19.57
CA ARG A 180 -1.41 0.58 -18.39
C ARG A 180 -0.49 1.76 -18.04
N MET A 181 0.55 2.03 -18.83
CA MET A 181 1.49 3.14 -18.63
C MET A 181 0.92 4.52 -18.98
N GLY A 182 -0.20 4.58 -19.70
CA GLY A 182 -0.70 5.81 -20.31
C GLY A 182 -0.90 6.97 -19.33
N HIS A 183 -1.41 6.72 -18.13
CA HIS A 183 -1.58 7.75 -17.09
C HIS A 183 -0.23 8.19 -16.48
N LEU A 184 0.71 7.27 -16.29
CA LEU A 184 2.04 7.54 -15.74
C LEU A 184 2.86 8.43 -16.69
N ILE A 185 2.89 8.09 -17.97
CA ILE A 185 3.54 8.88 -19.02
C ILE A 185 2.89 10.26 -19.12
N SER A 186 1.55 10.31 -19.10
CA SER A 186 0.82 11.59 -19.14
C SER A 186 1.18 12.48 -17.95
N ARG A 187 1.42 11.91 -16.77
CA ARG A 187 1.78 12.66 -15.56
C ARG A 187 3.18 13.28 -15.58
N LEU A 188 4.02 12.94 -16.53
CA LEU A 188 5.34 13.60 -16.70
C LEU A 188 5.19 15.07 -17.11
N THR A 189 4.15 15.41 -17.88
CA THR A 189 3.98 16.74 -18.45
C THR A 189 2.59 17.35 -18.22
N ASN A 190 1.65 16.60 -17.67
CA ASN A 190 0.27 17.03 -17.49
C ASN A 190 -0.17 17.00 -16.02
N SER A 191 -1.24 17.75 -15.73
CA SER A 191 -1.90 17.73 -14.42
C SER A 191 -2.60 16.38 -14.13
N PRO A 192 -2.88 16.08 -12.84
CA PRO A 192 -3.62 14.86 -12.46
C PRO A 192 -4.96 14.74 -13.17
N GLU A 193 -5.69 15.83 -13.32
CA GLU A 193 -7.03 15.83 -13.93
C GLU A 193 -7.01 15.33 -15.37
N LYS A 194 -6.00 15.74 -16.16
CA LYS A 194 -5.86 15.32 -17.56
C LYS A 194 -5.52 13.82 -17.70
N ALA A 195 -4.87 13.25 -16.70
CA ALA A 195 -4.48 11.84 -16.71
C ALA A 195 -5.52 10.93 -16.01
N TYR A 196 -6.53 11.51 -15.33
CA TYR A 196 -7.39 10.77 -14.40
C TYR A 196 -8.19 9.65 -15.07
N GLN A 197 -8.76 9.90 -16.26
CA GLN A 197 -9.51 8.86 -16.99
C GLN A 197 -8.62 7.67 -17.33
N LYS A 198 -7.40 7.91 -17.82
CA LYS A 198 -6.42 6.83 -18.10
C LYS A 198 -5.99 6.08 -16.83
N TYR A 199 -5.98 6.77 -15.68
CA TYR A 199 -5.73 6.14 -14.40
C TYR A 199 -6.86 5.17 -14.02
N LEU A 200 -8.12 5.58 -14.14
CA LEU A 200 -9.28 4.72 -13.87
C LEU A 200 -9.29 3.46 -14.78
N GLU A 201 -9.01 3.64 -16.05
CA GLU A 201 -8.90 2.54 -17.01
C GLU A 201 -7.77 1.56 -16.64
N ALA A 202 -6.62 2.07 -16.20
CA ALA A 202 -5.51 1.24 -15.74
C ALA A 202 -5.83 0.47 -14.45
N GLU A 203 -6.54 1.12 -13.49
CA GLU A 203 -6.99 0.47 -12.24
C GLU A 203 -8.01 -0.64 -12.54
N GLN A 204 -8.96 -0.39 -13.43
CA GLN A 204 -9.93 -1.43 -13.84
C GLN A 204 -9.21 -2.59 -14.54
N ALA A 205 -8.34 -2.29 -15.50
CA ALA A 205 -7.61 -3.31 -16.24
C ALA A 205 -6.78 -4.24 -15.33
N ILE A 206 -6.14 -3.70 -14.26
CA ILE A 206 -5.39 -4.53 -13.33
C ILE A 206 -6.31 -5.28 -12.34
N ALA A 207 -7.50 -4.74 -12.05
CA ALA A 207 -8.48 -5.41 -11.21
C ALA A 207 -9.02 -6.69 -11.88
N ASP A 208 -9.16 -6.67 -13.20
CA ASP A 208 -9.71 -7.77 -14.01
C ASP A 208 -8.68 -8.88 -14.30
N LEU A 209 -7.38 -8.63 -14.01
CA LEU A 209 -6.35 -9.64 -14.27
C LEU A 209 -6.42 -10.82 -13.28
N PRO A 210 -6.08 -12.03 -13.74
CA PRO A 210 -5.86 -13.17 -12.87
C PRO A 210 -4.61 -12.97 -11.99
N VAL A 211 -4.34 -13.92 -11.11
CA VAL A 211 -3.08 -13.98 -10.36
C VAL A 211 -1.94 -14.25 -11.33
N LEU A 212 -1.07 -13.27 -11.50
CA LEU A 212 0.13 -13.32 -12.33
C LEU A 212 1.34 -12.84 -11.54
N GLY A 213 2.53 -13.19 -11.99
CA GLY A 213 3.78 -12.58 -11.55
C GLY A 213 3.87 -11.14 -12.03
N MET A 214 4.66 -10.34 -11.34
CA MET A 214 4.99 -8.96 -11.71
C MET A 214 5.61 -8.91 -13.11
N SER A 215 5.29 -7.85 -13.88
CA SER A 215 5.87 -7.63 -15.20
C SER A 215 7.36 -7.31 -15.13
N GLY A 216 8.11 -7.64 -16.19
CA GLY A 216 9.50 -7.23 -16.33
C GLY A 216 9.66 -5.71 -16.36
N LEU A 217 8.67 -5.00 -16.93
CA LEU A 217 8.65 -3.52 -16.94
C LEU A 217 8.61 -2.98 -15.50
N THR A 218 7.72 -3.46 -14.67
CA THR A 218 7.61 -3.02 -13.27
C THR A 218 8.87 -3.37 -12.47
N GLU A 219 9.44 -4.56 -12.65
CA GLU A 219 10.71 -4.91 -12.02
C GLU A 219 11.81 -3.92 -12.40
N ARG A 220 11.91 -3.57 -13.67
CA ARG A 220 12.91 -2.59 -14.16
C ARG A 220 12.66 -1.18 -13.59
N LEU A 221 11.40 -0.74 -13.50
CA LEU A 221 11.03 0.54 -12.90
C LEU A 221 11.33 0.58 -11.40
N LEU A 222 11.09 -0.50 -10.67
CA LEU A 222 11.42 -0.60 -9.24
C LEU A 222 12.93 -0.44 -9.00
N HIS A 223 13.77 -0.98 -9.88
CA HIS A 223 15.22 -0.75 -9.82
C HIS A 223 15.66 0.66 -10.22
N SER A 224 14.75 1.55 -10.60
CA SER A 224 15.07 2.95 -10.90
C SER A 224 14.64 3.94 -9.80
N VAL A 225 14.05 3.44 -8.72
CA VAL A 225 13.57 4.27 -7.60
C VAL A 225 14.68 4.50 -6.58
N ASP A 226 14.92 5.76 -6.24
CA ASP A 226 15.74 6.12 -5.08
C ASP A 226 14.88 6.01 -3.80
N TYR A 227 14.93 4.83 -3.17
CA TYR A 227 14.12 4.52 -1.99
C TYR A 227 14.53 5.35 -0.78
N GLU A 228 15.84 5.58 -0.59
CA GLU A 228 16.34 6.34 0.56
C GLU A 228 15.93 7.81 0.46
N ALA A 229 16.08 8.43 -0.70
CA ALA A 229 15.60 9.80 -0.91
C ALA A 229 14.08 9.89 -0.72
N ALA A 230 13.30 8.94 -1.25
CA ALA A 230 11.86 8.90 -1.08
C ALA A 230 11.45 8.75 0.41
N LYS A 231 12.14 7.88 1.16
CA LYS A 231 11.92 7.66 2.59
C LYS A 231 12.18 8.92 3.40
N ILE A 232 13.33 9.57 3.18
CA ILE A 232 13.73 10.79 3.88
C ILE A 232 12.70 11.90 3.67
N VAL A 233 12.31 12.18 2.42
CA VAL A 233 11.36 13.26 2.11
C VAL A 233 9.99 12.99 2.72
N ARG A 234 9.48 11.75 2.66
CA ARG A 234 8.21 11.36 3.30
C ARG A 234 8.23 11.57 4.80
N ALA A 235 9.31 11.15 5.48
CA ALA A 235 9.46 11.33 6.92
C ALA A 235 9.52 12.81 7.30
N GLN A 236 10.25 13.62 6.54
CA GLN A 236 10.33 15.07 6.75
C GLN A 236 8.97 15.75 6.58
N ASN A 237 8.25 15.46 5.50
CA ASN A 237 6.92 16.02 5.25
C ASN A 237 5.90 15.60 6.31
N ALA A 238 5.90 14.33 6.73
CA ALA A 238 5.01 13.84 7.77
C ALA A 238 5.26 14.54 9.12
N ARG A 239 6.52 14.71 9.52
CA ARG A 239 6.89 15.47 10.73
C ARG A 239 6.51 16.94 10.62
N HIS A 240 6.72 17.56 9.47
CA HIS A 240 6.32 18.95 9.24
C HIS A 240 4.82 19.12 9.48
N LEU A 241 3.99 18.27 8.88
CA LEU A 241 2.54 18.27 9.11
C LEU A 241 2.19 17.99 10.57
N HIS A 242 2.85 17.01 11.19
CA HIS A 242 2.58 16.66 12.59
C HIS A 242 2.90 17.80 13.58
N ASN A 243 3.98 18.52 13.36
CA ASN A 243 4.34 19.68 14.19
C ASN A 243 3.25 20.77 14.18
N HIS A 244 2.51 20.93 13.07
CA HIS A 244 1.46 21.94 12.94
C HIS A 244 0.07 21.39 13.31
N LEU A 245 -0.21 20.13 12.99
CA LEU A 245 -1.53 19.53 13.05
C LEU A 245 -1.73 18.56 14.22
N GLY A 246 -0.65 18.04 14.81
CA GLY A 246 -0.69 16.95 15.80
C GLY A 246 -1.61 17.24 16.97
N LYS A 247 -1.58 18.47 17.52
CA LYS A 247 -2.46 18.89 18.64
C LYS A 247 -3.95 18.96 18.28
N TYR A 248 -4.28 18.95 16.99
CA TYR A 248 -5.65 18.99 16.47
C TYR A 248 -6.07 17.62 15.92
N ASN A 249 -5.21 16.62 15.98
CA ASN A 249 -5.46 15.28 15.47
C ASN A 249 -5.99 14.37 16.58
N GLN A 250 -7.10 13.70 16.37
CA GLN A 250 -7.61 12.68 17.29
C GLN A 250 -6.79 11.38 17.26
N LEU A 251 -6.01 11.17 16.19
CA LEU A 251 -5.12 10.02 16.09
C LEU A 251 -3.83 10.28 16.87
N ASP A 252 -3.51 9.37 17.79
CA ASP A 252 -2.25 9.39 18.53
C ASP A 252 -1.13 8.82 17.64
N LEU A 253 -0.46 9.73 16.93
CA LEU A 253 0.58 9.40 15.96
C LEU A 253 1.94 9.84 16.46
N ASN A 254 2.93 9.01 16.22
CA ASN A 254 4.34 9.37 16.44
C ASN A 254 5.08 9.33 15.09
N PHE A 255 5.86 10.36 14.81
CA PHE A 255 6.68 10.47 13.60
C PHE A 255 8.13 10.72 13.99
N ASP A 256 8.91 9.65 14.01
CA ASP A 256 10.37 9.74 14.04
C ASP A 256 10.95 9.73 12.61
N ASP A 257 12.27 9.77 12.51
CA ASP A 257 12.99 9.81 11.22
C ASP A 257 12.88 8.51 10.41
N THR A 258 12.35 7.45 11.00
CA THR A 258 12.24 6.12 10.37
C THR A 258 10.90 5.91 9.70
N ILE A 259 9.86 6.66 10.10
CA ILE A 259 8.49 6.51 9.61
C ILE A 259 8.29 7.32 8.33
N ALA A 260 8.17 6.63 7.20
CA ALA A 260 7.89 7.21 5.89
C ALA A 260 6.49 6.79 5.39
N PRO A 261 5.42 7.51 5.80
CA PRO A 261 4.05 7.06 5.62
C PRO A 261 3.55 7.20 4.18
N LEU A 262 2.44 6.56 3.87
CA LEU A 262 1.71 6.75 2.63
C LEU A 262 1.19 8.19 2.50
N CYS A 263 0.61 8.69 3.57
CA CYS A 263 0.05 10.02 3.73
C CYS A 263 0.12 10.41 5.22
N TYR A 264 -0.18 11.66 5.54
CA TYR A 264 -0.41 12.06 6.93
C TYR A 264 -1.89 11.86 7.25
N PRO A 265 -2.29 10.87 8.06
CA PRO A 265 -3.67 10.66 8.45
C PRO A 265 -4.06 11.70 9.50
N PHE A 266 -5.12 12.45 9.23
CA PHE A 266 -5.60 13.52 10.07
C PHE A 266 -7.11 13.36 10.32
N LEU A 267 -7.48 13.04 11.55
CA LEU A 267 -8.86 13.05 12.02
C LEU A 267 -9.03 14.26 12.93
N PRO A 268 -9.54 15.40 12.41
CA PRO A 268 -9.52 16.66 13.14
C PRO A 268 -10.48 16.65 14.34
N ASN A 269 -10.04 17.23 15.47
CA ASN A 269 -10.88 17.54 16.63
C ASN A 269 -11.38 18.99 16.64
N VAL A 270 -11.14 19.71 15.55
CA VAL A 270 -11.52 21.11 15.35
C VAL A 270 -12.11 21.29 13.95
N ASN A 271 -12.75 22.44 13.74
CA ASN A 271 -13.30 22.73 12.42
C ASN A 271 -12.20 23.09 11.43
N VAL A 272 -12.16 22.39 10.29
CA VAL A 272 -11.18 22.58 9.22
C VAL A 272 -11.86 22.62 7.86
N ALA A 273 -11.12 23.04 6.84
CA ALA A 273 -11.59 22.98 5.45
C ALA A 273 -11.93 21.55 5.06
N LYS A 274 -13.10 21.35 4.46
CA LYS A 274 -13.55 20.04 3.99
C LYS A 274 -12.76 19.58 2.76
N ARG A 275 -12.71 18.25 2.55
CA ARG A 275 -12.06 17.63 1.39
C ARG A 275 -12.42 18.31 0.06
N VAL A 276 -13.69 18.68 -0.15
CA VAL A 276 -14.15 19.35 -1.38
C VAL A 276 -13.47 20.72 -1.58
N GLU A 277 -13.23 21.47 -0.52
CA GLU A 277 -12.53 22.75 -0.56
C GLU A 277 -11.06 22.60 -0.88
N LEU A 278 -10.40 21.59 -0.31
CA LEU A 278 -9.02 21.24 -0.64
C LEU A 278 -8.87 20.86 -2.12
N ILE A 279 -9.77 20.04 -2.66
CA ILE A 279 -9.78 19.66 -4.08
C ILE A 279 -9.96 20.87 -5.00
N LYS A 280 -10.84 21.82 -4.65
CA LYS A 280 -10.98 23.08 -5.41
C LYS A 280 -9.68 23.88 -5.46
N ASN A 281 -8.86 23.79 -4.41
CA ASN A 281 -7.53 24.39 -4.33
C ASN A 281 -6.40 23.49 -4.88
N LYS A 282 -6.75 22.47 -5.67
CA LYS A 282 -5.80 21.53 -6.28
C LYS A 282 -5.00 20.69 -5.29
N VAL A 283 -5.53 20.47 -4.09
CA VAL A 283 -5.03 19.52 -3.12
C VAL A 283 -5.92 18.27 -3.18
N PHE A 284 -5.43 17.20 -3.81
CA PHE A 284 -6.20 15.98 -4.03
C PHE A 284 -6.04 15.04 -2.84
N VAL A 285 -7.00 15.09 -1.93
CA VAL A 285 -7.06 14.25 -0.73
C VAL A 285 -7.94 13.04 -1.03
N PRO A 286 -7.42 11.80 -0.94
CA PRO A 286 -8.23 10.61 -1.16
C PRO A 286 -9.27 10.43 -0.05
N SER A 287 -10.33 9.68 -0.35
CA SER A 287 -11.23 9.10 0.65
C SER A 287 -10.95 7.61 0.70
N TYR A 288 -10.58 7.07 1.86
CA TYR A 288 -10.37 5.64 2.04
C TYR A 288 -11.62 5.00 2.58
N TRP A 289 -12.09 4.29 1.84
CA TRP A 289 -12.96 3.14 1.52
C TRP A 289 -14.39 3.46 1.94
N PRO A 290 -15.15 4.24 1.12
CA PRO A 290 -16.57 4.55 1.39
C PRO A 290 -17.44 3.32 1.65
N GLU A 291 -17.06 2.15 1.07
CA GLU A 291 -17.74 0.87 1.29
C GLU A 291 -17.72 0.39 2.75
N VAL A 292 -16.80 0.89 3.57
CA VAL A 292 -16.73 0.58 5.01
C VAL A 292 -18.00 1.01 5.74
N LEU A 293 -18.64 2.10 5.30
CA LEU A 293 -19.88 2.59 5.90
C LEU A 293 -21.04 1.57 5.86
N THR A 294 -20.94 0.55 5.01
CA THR A 294 -21.90 -0.57 4.98
C THR A 294 -21.57 -1.72 5.93
N ARG A 295 -20.43 -1.65 6.63
CA ARG A 295 -19.87 -2.74 7.45
C ARG A 295 -19.79 -2.39 8.91
N VAL A 296 -19.91 -1.11 9.24
CA VAL A 296 -19.73 -0.59 10.60
C VAL A 296 -20.91 0.25 11.02
N GLU A 297 -21.08 0.44 12.32
CA GLU A 297 -22.12 1.30 12.86
C GLU A 297 -21.74 2.78 12.74
N GLU A 298 -22.75 3.65 12.55
CA GLU A 298 -22.59 5.10 12.57
C GLU A 298 -21.99 5.55 13.91
N GLY A 299 -20.99 6.44 13.87
CA GLY A 299 -20.27 6.91 15.06
C GLY A 299 -19.21 5.95 15.58
N SER A 300 -18.93 4.82 14.90
CA SER A 300 -17.75 4.01 15.19
C SER A 300 -16.49 4.71 14.71
N PHE A 301 -15.33 4.32 15.24
CA PHE A 301 -14.04 4.89 14.84
C PHE A 301 -13.78 4.77 13.33
N GLU A 302 -14.10 3.62 12.75
CA GLU A 302 -13.98 3.40 11.30
C GLU A 302 -14.93 4.27 10.48
N TRP A 303 -16.13 4.53 11.00
CA TRP A 303 -17.08 5.48 10.39
C TRP A 303 -16.48 6.87 10.34
N ASP A 304 -15.96 7.36 11.46
CA ASP A 304 -15.34 8.68 11.57
C ASP A 304 -14.12 8.81 10.65
N LEU A 305 -13.30 7.76 10.51
CA LEU A 305 -12.18 7.74 9.57
C LEU A 305 -12.64 7.94 8.11
N VAL A 306 -13.79 7.37 7.73
CA VAL A 306 -14.33 7.51 6.36
C VAL A 306 -14.96 8.87 6.14
N THR A 307 -15.74 9.39 7.11
CA THR A 307 -16.53 10.62 6.94
C THR A 307 -15.72 11.88 7.18
N ASP A 308 -14.88 11.89 8.20
CA ASP A 308 -14.17 13.08 8.68
C ASP A 308 -12.66 13.01 8.51
N GLY A 309 -12.12 11.81 8.25
CA GLY A 309 -10.69 11.61 8.03
C GLY A 309 -10.18 12.32 6.78
N LEU A 310 -9.10 13.09 6.92
CA LEU A 310 -8.34 13.71 5.84
C LEU A 310 -6.98 13.05 5.70
N PHE A 311 -6.72 12.43 4.56
CA PHE A 311 -5.48 11.71 4.30
C PHE A 311 -4.56 12.59 3.45
N LEU A 312 -3.79 13.45 4.14
CA LEU A 312 -3.06 14.55 3.54
C LEU A 312 -1.83 14.04 2.78
N PRO A 313 -1.62 14.46 1.52
CA PRO A 313 -0.46 14.04 0.74
C PRO A 313 0.83 14.64 1.32
N GLY A 314 1.83 13.80 1.54
CA GLY A 314 3.14 14.18 2.05
C GLY A 314 4.25 13.33 1.43
N ASP A 315 4.03 12.84 0.20
CA ASP A 315 4.96 11.93 -0.46
C ASP A 315 6.19 12.65 -1.06
N GLN A 316 7.13 11.89 -1.61
CA GLN A 316 8.42 12.36 -2.11
C GLN A 316 8.36 13.38 -3.25
N ARG A 317 7.18 13.69 -3.78
CA ARG A 317 6.99 14.70 -4.83
C ARG A 317 6.87 16.12 -4.28
N TYR A 318 6.74 16.28 -2.97
CA TYR A 318 6.45 17.54 -2.27
C TYR A 318 7.56 17.90 -1.29
N ASN A 319 7.62 19.18 -0.91
CA ASN A 319 8.59 19.73 0.03
C ASN A 319 7.90 20.53 1.16
N GLY A 320 8.69 21.13 2.05
CA GLY A 320 8.17 21.90 3.18
C GLY A 320 7.22 23.04 2.80
N ASN A 321 7.48 23.77 1.71
CA ASN A 321 6.60 24.85 1.25
C ASN A 321 5.23 24.32 0.80
N ASP A 322 5.19 23.11 0.21
CA ASP A 322 3.94 22.45 -0.15
C ASP A 322 3.16 22.07 1.13
N MET A 323 3.86 21.62 2.17
CA MET A 323 3.27 21.30 3.47
C MET A 323 2.74 22.54 4.17
N ASP A 324 3.47 23.68 4.15
CA ASP A 324 3.00 24.96 4.67
C ASP A 324 1.71 25.43 3.97
N ARG A 325 1.69 25.32 2.64
CA ARG A 325 0.50 25.63 1.85
C ARG A 325 -0.69 24.76 2.27
N LEU A 326 -0.46 23.47 2.47
CA LEU A 326 -1.49 22.51 2.88
C LEU A 326 -2.05 22.86 4.26
N VAL A 327 -1.19 23.16 5.24
CA VAL A 327 -1.58 23.62 6.58
C VAL A 327 -2.41 24.91 6.51
N HIS A 328 -1.98 25.87 5.69
CA HIS A 328 -2.71 27.12 5.49
C HIS A 328 -4.13 26.88 4.91
N LEU A 329 -4.25 25.99 3.91
CA LEU A 329 -5.53 25.67 3.27
C LEU A 329 -6.51 24.94 4.18
N LEU A 330 -6.03 24.25 5.22
CA LEU A 330 -6.91 23.64 6.22
C LEU A 330 -7.67 24.67 7.05
N ALA A 331 -7.22 25.94 7.07
CA ALA A 331 -7.90 27.06 7.72
C ALA A 331 -8.39 26.73 9.15
N ILE A 332 -7.50 26.14 9.96
CA ILE A 332 -7.81 25.76 11.36
C ILE A 332 -8.25 27.01 12.12
N LYS A 333 -9.44 26.95 12.71
CA LYS A 333 -10.05 28.04 13.49
C LYS A 333 -10.08 27.71 14.97
#